data_00daf7a2c9cc4b111ca471f7e324d423
#
_entry.id   00daf7a2c9cc4b111ca471f7e324d423
#
_cell.length_a   1.000
_cell.length_b   1.000
_cell.length_c   1.000
_cell.angle_alpha   90.00
_cell.angle_beta   90.00
_cell.angle_gamma   90.00
#
_symmetry.space_group_name_H-M   'P 1'
#
loop_
_entity.id
_entity.type
_entity.pdbx_description
1 polymer ?
#
loop_
_entity_poly.entity_id
_entity_poly.type
_entity_poly.pdbx_seq_one_letter_code
_entity_poly.pdbx_strand_id
1 'polypeptide(L)'
;MDIENMKLVIERVFDNNEDINPNTTGEIRVSIETALDYLDQGKLRVAEPLGNSKWQVNQWLKKAVLLSFKINDMDIISGGPKSQNTGPANWWDKIPSKFSGWNKEEYKKAGFRAVPGSVVRHSAYIAPSVVLMPSFVNIGAYVDSGSMIDTWATVGSCAQIGKNVHISGGAGIGGVLEPVQAGPVIIEDNCFIGARSEVAEGVVVETGAVLSMGVFIGASTKVVDRNTGEIYIGRVPSYSVVVPGSLPGKPLTDGSQGPSLYCAVIVKKVDAQTRSKTSVNELLRD
;
A
#
# COMPACT_ATOMS: atom_id res chain seq x y z
N MET A 1 6.56 5.38 26.42
CA MET A 1 5.81 6.65 26.20
C MET A 1 4.36 6.27 25.95
N ASP A 2 3.42 7.01 26.52
CA ASP A 2 1.99 6.82 26.23
C ASP A 2 1.68 7.28 24.80
N ILE A 3 0.76 6.58 24.11
CA ILE A 3 0.41 6.83 22.70
C ILE A 3 -0.20 8.23 22.53
N GLU A 4 -1.05 8.67 23.48
CA GLU A 4 -1.67 9.99 23.41
C GLU A 4 -0.64 11.11 23.54
N ASN A 5 0.32 10.99 24.46
CA ASN A 5 1.40 11.98 24.58
C ASN A 5 2.28 12.01 23.32
N MET A 6 2.62 10.85 22.76
CA MET A 6 3.38 10.73 21.52
C MET A 6 2.66 11.43 20.35
N LYS A 7 1.35 11.21 20.20
CA LYS A 7 0.50 11.86 19.21
C LYS A 7 0.50 13.38 19.37
N LEU A 8 0.29 13.88 20.59
CA LEU A 8 0.31 15.32 20.88
C LEU A 8 1.63 15.99 20.50
N VAL A 9 2.76 15.34 20.81
CA VAL A 9 4.10 15.85 20.45
C VAL A 9 4.26 15.90 18.93
N ILE A 10 3.91 14.82 18.21
CA ILE A 10 4.04 14.73 16.76
C ILE A 10 3.15 15.77 16.06
N GLU A 11 1.88 15.89 16.47
CA GLU A 11 0.96 16.87 15.91
C GLU A 11 1.43 18.31 16.17
N ARG A 12 1.87 18.63 17.40
CA ARG A 12 2.44 19.93 17.73
C ARG A 12 3.62 20.31 16.84
N VAL A 13 4.61 19.39 16.72
CA VAL A 13 5.83 19.63 15.93
C VAL A 13 5.51 19.84 14.46
N PHE A 14 4.60 19.03 13.92
CA PHE A 14 4.20 19.10 12.51
C PHE A 14 3.38 20.36 12.21
N ASP A 15 2.35 20.64 13.03
CA ASP A 15 1.38 21.70 12.75
C ASP A 15 1.97 23.09 13.01
N ASN A 16 2.90 23.23 13.96
CA ASN A 16 3.65 24.47 14.20
C ASN A 16 4.88 24.60 13.29
N ASN A 17 5.14 23.62 12.43
CA ASN A 17 6.33 23.57 11.57
C ASN A 17 7.63 23.85 12.36
N GLU A 18 7.75 23.18 13.53
CA GLU A 18 8.93 23.34 14.40
C GLU A 18 10.20 22.96 13.62
N ASP A 19 11.28 23.72 13.85
CA ASP A 19 12.56 23.45 13.21
C ASP A 19 13.21 22.22 13.83
N ILE A 20 13.14 21.10 13.12
CA ILE A 20 13.75 19.83 13.48
C ILE A 20 14.73 19.38 12.41
N ASN A 21 15.81 18.73 12.84
CA ASN A 21 16.91 18.32 11.98
C ASN A 21 17.61 17.07 12.55
N PRO A 22 18.64 16.50 11.91
CA PRO A 22 19.32 15.31 12.40
C PRO A 22 19.91 15.40 13.82
N ASN A 23 20.14 16.60 14.34
CA ASN A 23 20.64 16.82 15.70
C ASN A 23 19.51 16.93 16.75
N THR A 24 18.25 16.92 16.33
CA THR A 24 17.11 16.93 17.26
C THR A 24 17.17 15.72 18.19
N THR A 25 17.02 15.95 19.49
CA THR A 25 17.09 14.95 20.55
C THR A 25 15.87 15.04 21.50
N GLY A 26 15.84 14.24 22.56
CA GLY A 26 14.81 14.30 23.58
C GLY A 26 13.45 13.81 23.12
N GLU A 27 12.38 14.38 23.70
CA GLU A 27 11.01 13.90 23.55
C GLU A 27 10.54 13.87 22.08
N ILE A 28 10.92 14.86 21.28
CA ILE A 28 10.52 14.96 19.88
C ILE A 28 11.06 13.75 19.09
N ARG A 29 12.37 13.50 19.14
CA ARG A 29 12.99 12.36 18.45
C ARG A 29 12.41 11.04 18.93
N VAL A 30 12.33 10.85 20.26
CA VAL A 30 11.80 9.62 20.85
C VAL A 30 10.36 9.36 20.41
N SER A 31 9.52 10.39 20.33
CA SER A 31 8.13 10.26 19.87
C SER A 31 8.05 9.80 18.43
N ILE A 32 8.84 10.42 17.54
CA ILE A 32 8.85 10.07 16.11
C ILE A 32 9.37 8.65 15.90
N GLU A 33 10.53 8.31 16.47
CA GLU A 33 11.14 6.99 16.34
C GLU A 33 10.24 5.88 16.93
N THR A 34 9.64 6.11 18.11
CA THR A 34 8.72 5.15 18.72
C THR A 34 7.46 4.92 17.86
N ALA A 35 6.92 5.97 17.23
CA ALA A 35 5.79 5.84 16.32
C ALA A 35 6.15 4.97 15.10
N LEU A 36 7.33 5.17 14.52
CA LEU A 36 7.81 4.35 13.40
C LEU A 36 8.05 2.90 13.81
N ASP A 37 8.62 2.67 14.99
CA ASP A 37 8.82 1.33 15.54
C ASP A 37 7.49 0.60 15.80
N TYR A 38 6.47 1.33 16.26
CA TYR A 38 5.15 0.75 16.49
C TYR A 38 4.44 0.45 15.16
N LEU A 39 4.63 1.27 14.13
CA LEU A 39 4.21 0.94 12.77
C LEU A 39 4.93 -0.31 12.26
N ASP A 40 6.26 -0.38 12.41
CA ASP A 40 7.10 -1.51 11.98
C ASP A 40 6.68 -2.84 12.63
N GLN A 41 6.22 -2.78 13.88
CA GLN A 41 5.75 -3.93 14.66
C GLN A 41 4.25 -4.24 14.47
N GLY A 42 3.52 -3.42 13.72
CA GLY A 42 2.06 -3.55 13.55
C GLY A 42 1.25 -3.24 14.81
N LYS A 43 1.85 -2.58 15.81
CA LYS A 43 1.15 -2.10 17.02
C LYS A 43 0.30 -0.88 16.75
N LEU A 44 0.72 -0.07 15.77
CA LEU A 44 -0.03 1.05 15.22
C LEU A 44 -0.22 0.85 13.73
N ARG A 45 -1.26 1.46 13.20
CA ARG A 45 -1.63 1.35 11.78
C ARG A 45 -2.09 2.70 11.25
N VAL A 46 -1.64 3.07 10.05
CA VAL A 46 -2.01 4.36 9.43
C VAL A 46 -3.52 4.44 9.13
N ALA A 47 -4.15 3.33 8.80
CA ALA A 47 -5.60 3.27 8.73
C ALA A 47 -6.12 1.98 9.36
N GLU A 48 -7.19 2.09 10.15
CA GLU A 48 -7.81 0.99 10.88
C GLU A 48 -9.24 0.74 10.39
N PRO A 49 -9.65 -0.53 10.23
CA PRO A 49 -10.99 -0.85 9.76
C PRO A 49 -12.03 -0.56 10.85
N LEU A 50 -13.11 0.14 10.47
CA LEU A 50 -14.29 0.36 11.31
C LEU A 50 -15.45 -0.60 10.99
N GLY A 51 -15.24 -1.51 10.05
CA GLY A 51 -16.28 -2.37 9.49
C GLY A 51 -17.07 -1.69 8.35
N ASN A 52 -17.77 -2.52 7.55
CA ASN A 52 -18.56 -2.08 6.40
C ASN A 52 -17.74 -1.21 5.41
N SER A 53 -16.50 -1.62 5.14
CA SER A 53 -15.53 -0.91 4.28
C SER A 53 -15.31 0.57 4.65
N LYS A 54 -15.53 0.92 5.92
CA LYS A 54 -15.15 2.22 6.48
C LYS A 54 -13.82 2.10 7.20
N TRP A 55 -13.02 3.14 7.12
CA TRP A 55 -11.68 3.18 7.66
C TRP A 55 -11.43 4.47 8.44
N GLN A 56 -10.77 4.33 9.59
CA GLN A 56 -10.26 5.45 10.38
C GLN A 56 -8.82 5.72 9.98
N VAL A 57 -8.54 6.91 9.47
CA VAL A 57 -7.17 7.30 9.12
C VAL A 57 -6.52 8.02 10.31
N ASN A 58 -5.39 7.50 10.75
CA ASN A 58 -4.55 8.06 11.81
C ASN A 58 -3.54 9.04 11.19
N GLN A 59 -4.00 10.26 10.87
CA GLN A 59 -3.17 11.25 10.16
C GLN A 59 -1.87 11.59 10.90
N TRP A 60 -1.89 11.56 12.24
CA TRP A 60 -0.70 11.82 13.05
C TRP A 60 0.45 10.84 12.78
N LEU A 61 0.15 9.59 12.38
CA LEU A 61 1.17 8.62 11.97
C LEU A 61 1.80 8.99 10.61
N LYS A 62 1.02 9.55 9.68
CA LYS A 62 1.58 10.09 8.45
C LYS A 62 2.49 11.30 8.73
N LYS A 63 2.09 12.17 9.68
CA LYS A 63 2.94 13.26 10.17
C LYS A 63 4.25 12.73 10.75
N ALA A 64 4.20 11.65 11.57
CA ALA A 64 5.39 11.01 12.11
C ALA A 64 6.34 10.52 11.01
N VAL A 65 5.79 9.87 9.97
CA VAL A 65 6.58 9.43 8.81
C VAL A 65 7.23 10.62 8.10
N LEU A 66 6.51 11.73 7.87
CA LEU A 66 7.08 12.93 7.25
C LEU A 66 8.18 13.57 8.12
N LEU A 67 7.95 13.68 9.42
CA LEU A 67 8.94 14.23 10.36
C LEU A 67 10.19 13.34 10.43
N SER A 68 10.08 12.04 10.24
CA SER A 68 11.24 11.13 10.28
C SER A 68 12.27 11.45 9.18
N PHE A 69 11.84 11.93 8.03
CA PHE A 69 12.75 12.37 6.97
C PHE A 69 13.54 13.62 7.34
N LYS A 70 13.04 14.44 8.28
CA LYS A 70 13.75 15.63 8.77
C LYS A 70 14.77 15.29 9.85
N ILE A 71 14.45 14.36 10.76
CA ILE A 71 15.34 13.99 11.86
C ILE A 71 16.41 12.96 11.48
N ASN A 72 16.28 12.30 10.34
CA ASN A 72 17.28 11.35 9.85
C ASN A 72 18.17 12.01 8.80
N ASP A 73 19.48 11.78 8.92
CA ASP A 73 20.43 12.13 7.88
C ASP A 73 20.56 11.01 6.87
N MET A 74 21.22 11.30 5.76
CA MET A 74 21.58 10.30 4.76
C MET A 74 22.65 9.37 5.33
N ASP A 75 22.51 8.08 5.11
CA ASP A 75 23.48 7.09 5.55
C ASP A 75 23.64 5.95 4.54
N ILE A 76 24.74 5.20 4.66
CA ILE A 76 24.99 4.02 3.85
C ILE A 76 24.16 2.86 4.34
N ILE A 77 23.33 2.31 3.43
CA ILE A 77 22.57 1.10 3.66
C ILE A 77 23.25 -0.05 2.90
N SER A 78 23.86 -0.96 3.63
CA SER A 78 24.54 -2.14 3.08
C SER A 78 23.55 -3.30 2.90
N GLY A 79 23.83 -4.20 1.98
CA GLY A 79 23.06 -5.44 1.80
C GLY A 79 22.76 -5.80 0.36
N GLY A 80 23.29 -5.04 -0.58
CA GLY A 80 23.20 -5.36 -2.01
C GLY A 80 24.00 -6.59 -2.41
N PRO A 81 23.86 -7.06 -3.66
CA PRO A 81 24.61 -8.19 -4.18
C PRO A 81 26.11 -7.99 -4.05
N LYS A 82 26.82 -9.04 -3.64
CA LYS A 82 28.28 -9.02 -3.55
C LYS A 82 28.90 -9.31 -4.91
N SER A 83 29.89 -8.51 -5.29
CA SER A 83 30.86 -8.85 -6.31
C SER A 83 32.11 -9.43 -5.65
N GLN A 84 32.82 -10.32 -6.33
CA GLN A 84 34.08 -10.92 -5.81
C GLN A 84 35.16 -9.86 -5.54
N ASN A 85 35.14 -8.74 -6.28
CA ASN A 85 36.21 -7.74 -6.25
C ASN A 85 35.83 -6.43 -5.55
N THR A 86 34.52 -6.16 -5.35
CA THR A 86 34.05 -4.84 -4.90
C THR A 86 33.24 -4.88 -3.59
N GLY A 87 33.05 -6.05 -2.99
CA GLY A 87 32.19 -6.19 -1.82
C GLY A 87 30.68 -6.03 -2.14
N PRO A 88 29.82 -5.86 -1.13
CA PRO A 88 28.40 -5.68 -1.33
C PRO A 88 28.10 -4.30 -1.93
N ALA A 89 27.07 -4.21 -2.77
CA ALA A 89 26.52 -2.93 -3.19
C ALA A 89 25.87 -2.22 -2.01
N ASN A 90 25.95 -0.90 -2.00
CA ASN A 90 25.39 -0.04 -0.98
C ASN A 90 24.43 0.94 -1.61
N TRP A 91 23.48 1.40 -0.80
CA TRP A 91 22.57 2.49 -1.13
C TRP A 91 22.83 3.68 -0.21
N TRP A 92 22.27 4.84 -0.55
CA TRP A 92 22.39 6.07 0.18
C TRP A 92 21.00 6.64 0.44
N ASP A 93 20.47 6.49 1.66
CA ASP A 93 19.10 6.91 2.00
C ASP A 93 18.99 7.25 3.49
N LYS A 94 17.89 7.90 3.85
CA LYS A 94 17.54 8.28 5.23
C LYS A 94 16.86 7.16 6.01
N ILE A 95 16.21 6.23 5.34
CA ILE A 95 15.37 5.20 5.96
C ILE A 95 16.04 3.84 5.81
N PRO A 96 16.37 3.16 6.91
CA PRO A 96 17.01 1.86 6.85
C PRO A 96 16.08 0.79 6.28
N SER A 97 16.65 -0.32 5.83
CA SER A 97 15.88 -1.52 5.52
C SER A 97 15.29 -2.10 6.80
N LYS A 98 14.05 -2.60 6.73
CA LYS A 98 13.45 -3.41 7.79
C LYS A 98 14.35 -4.60 8.19
N PHE A 99 15.09 -5.13 7.25
CA PHE A 99 15.97 -6.31 7.44
C PHE A 99 17.37 -5.96 7.96
N SER A 100 17.64 -4.69 8.27
CA SER A 100 18.96 -4.29 8.79
C SER A 100 19.30 -5.03 10.08
N GLY A 101 20.41 -5.76 10.05
CA GLY A 101 20.91 -6.54 11.20
C GLY A 101 20.13 -7.84 11.49
N TRP A 102 19.14 -8.20 10.68
CA TRP A 102 18.34 -9.41 10.90
C TRP A 102 19.18 -10.67 10.68
N ASN A 103 19.08 -11.57 11.63
CA ASN A 103 19.61 -12.92 11.55
C ASN A 103 18.47 -13.95 11.43
N LYS A 104 18.81 -15.24 11.49
CA LYS A 104 17.85 -16.35 11.35
C LYS A 104 16.70 -16.32 12.37
N GLU A 105 16.98 -15.86 13.60
CA GLU A 105 15.97 -15.88 14.66
C GLU A 105 14.95 -14.76 14.47
N GLU A 106 15.37 -13.56 13.98
CA GLU A 106 14.43 -12.49 13.60
C GLU A 106 13.48 -12.94 12.48
N TYR A 107 14.00 -13.58 11.42
CA TYR A 107 13.14 -14.09 10.35
C TYR A 107 12.17 -15.18 10.82
N LYS A 108 12.62 -16.12 11.67
CA LYS A 108 11.75 -17.14 12.25
C LYS A 108 10.64 -16.53 13.11
N LYS A 109 10.98 -15.54 13.95
CA LYS A 109 10.02 -14.83 14.79
C LYS A 109 9.01 -14.04 13.96
N ALA A 110 9.45 -13.39 12.91
CA ALA A 110 8.59 -12.61 12.00
C ALA A 110 7.63 -13.50 11.20
N GLY A 111 8.04 -14.73 10.86
CA GLY A 111 7.16 -15.75 10.28
C GLY A 111 6.72 -15.51 8.85
N PHE A 112 7.35 -14.60 8.12
CA PHE A 112 7.12 -14.37 6.70
C PHE A 112 8.32 -14.82 5.84
N ARG A 113 8.11 -14.91 4.53
CA ARG A 113 9.15 -15.26 3.57
C ARG A 113 9.53 -14.04 2.74
N ALA A 114 10.82 -13.68 2.70
CA ALA A 114 11.37 -12.64 1.84
C ALA A 114 12.35 -13.29 0.83
N VAL A 115 12.02 -13.21 -0.45
CA VAL A 115 12.86 -13.71 -1.54
C VAL A 115 14.01 -12.70 -1.77
N PRO A 116 15.23 -13.13 -2.13
CA PRO A 116 16.30 -12.21 -2.45
C PRO A 116 15.89 -11.16 -3.46
N GLY A 117 16.16 -9.87 -3.17
CA GLY A 117 15.75 -8.75 -3.99
C GLY A 117 14.43 -8.09 -3.55
N SER A 118 13.71 -8.65 -2.55
CA SER A 118 12.61 -7.92 -1.91
C SER A 118 13.16 -6.80 -1.02
N VAL A 119 12.56 -5.61 -1.13
CA VAL A 119 12.93 -4.41 -0.36
C VAL A 119 11.76 -4.02 0.52
N VAL A 120 12.00 -3.89 1.82
CA VAL A 120 11.03 -3.37 2.78
C VAL A 120 11.69 -2.26 3.58
N ARG A 121 11.14 -1.06 3.54
CA ARG A 121 11.65 0.07 4.33
C ARG A 121 11.17 -0.05 5.77
N HIS A 122 12.01 0.37 6.72
CA HIS A 122 11.64 0.42 8.15
C HIS A 122 10.31 1.17 8.34
N SER A 123 9.52 0.78 9.32
CA SER A 123 8.14 1.14 9.62
C SER A 123 7.06 0.55 8.71
N ALA A 124 7.42 -0.23 7.68
CA ALA A 124 6.44 -1.06 7.01
C ALA A 124 6.20 -2.36 7.80
N TYR A 125 4.96 -2.67 8.13
CA TYR A 125 4.60 -3.92 8.79
C TYR A 125 4.37 -5.05 7.79
N ILE A 126 4.96 -6.20 8.06
CA ILE A 126 4.76 -7.44 7.30
C ILE A 126 4.32 -8.52 8.28
N ALA A 127 3.08 -9.00 8.14
CA ALA A 127 2.52 -10.02 9.01
C ALA A 127 3.10 -11.43 8.76
N PRO A 128 2.97 -12.35 9.71
CA PRO A 128 3.32 -13.75 9.50
C PRO A 128 2.58 -14.37 8.29
N SER A 129 3.21 -15.37 7.67
CA SER A 129 2.70 -16.07 6.47
C SER A 129 2.60 -15.23 5.20
N VAL A 130 3.10 -14.00 5.19
CA VAL A 130 3.26 -13.19 3.98
C VAL A 130 4.40 -13.77 3.13
N VAL A 131 4.23 -13.70 1.81
CA VAL A 131 5.31 -14.01 0.86
C VAL A 131 5.65 -12.73 0.08
N LEU A 132 6.89 -12.28 0.23
CA LEU A 132 7.46 -11.20 -0.58
C LEU A 132 8.35 -11.82 -1.65
N MET A 133 7.92 -11.76 -2.90
CA MET A 133 8.80 -11.96 -4.05
C MET A 133 9.70 -10.71 -4.21
N PRO A 134 10.65 -10.66 -5.15
CA PRO A 134 11.41 -9.43 -5.42
C PRO A 134 10.46 -8.27 -5.70
N SER A 135 10.17 -7.48 -4.69
CA SER A 135 9.12 -6.46 -4.66
C SER A 135 9.54 -5.31 -3.75
N PHE A 136 8.77 -4.23 -3.73
CA PHE A 136 9.07 -3.06 -2.90
C PHE A 136 7.89 -2.74 -1.99
N VAL A 137 8.16 -2.64 -0.68
CA VAL A 137 7.18 -2.19 0.33
C VAL A 137 7.71 -0.94 1.01
N ASN A 138 6.98 0.15 0.87
CA ASN A 138 7.42 1.47 1.31
C ASN A 138 7.04 1.74 2.78
N ILE A 139 7.64 2.80 3.32
CA ILE A 139 7.50 3.29 4.70
C ILE A 139 6.03 3.44 5.11
N GLY A 140 5.68 2.99 6.31
CA GLY A 140 4.32 3.09 6.87
C GLY A 140 3.28 2.17 6.25
N ALA A 141 3.63 1.35 5.25
CA ALA A 141 2.73 0.37 4.67
C ALA A 141 2.40 -0.76 5.66
N TYR A 142 1.25 -1.39 5.47
CA TYR A 142 0.80 -2.52 6.26
C TYR A 142 0.40 -3.67 5.34
N VAL A 143 1.02 -4.84 5.49
CA VAL A 143 0.71 -6.05 4.73
C VAL A 143 0.28 -7.14 5.70
N ASP A 144 -0.99 -7.52 5.66
CA ASP A 144 -1.58 -8.50 6.57
C ASP A 144 -1.32 -9.95 6.11
N SER A 145 -1.60 -10.88 7.03
CA SER A 145 -1.24 -12.29 6.97
C SER A 145 -1.77 -13.03 5.73
N GLY A 146 -1.00 -14.00 5.26
CA GLY A 146 -1.35 -14.85 4.13
C GLY A 146 -1.30 -14.16 2.76
N SER A 147 -0.91 -12.89 2.71
CA SER A 147 -0.84 -12.13 1.47
C SER A 147 0.46 -12.39 0.71
N MET A 148 0.41 -12.22 -0.62
CA MET A 148 1.57 -12.29 -1.50
C MET A 148 1.78 -10.97 -2.21
N ILE A 149 3.00 -10.44 -2.14
CA ILE A 149 3.47 -9.32 -2.95
C ILE A 149 4.42 -9.90 -3.99
N ASP A 150 3.91 -10.03 -5.22
CA ASP A 150 4.57 -10.78 -6.28
C ASP A 150 5.68 -9.95 -6.95
N THR A 151 6.35 -10.57 -7.92
CA THR A 151 7.58 -10.07 -8.55
C THR A 151 7.37 -8.68 -9.16
N TRP A 152 8.23 -7.74 -8.76
CA TRP A 152 8.20 -6.34 -9.18
C TRP A 152 6.91 -5.58 -8.84
N ALA A 153 6.07 -6.12 -7.95
CA ALA A 153 4.95 -5.36 -7.39
C ALA A 153 5.44 -4.32 -6.38
N THR A 154 4.67 -3.26 -6.22
CA THR A 154 4.96 -2.15 -5.31
C THR A 154 3.80 -1.94 -4.35
N VAL A 155 4.11 -1.80 -3.07
CA VAL A 155 3.19 -1.31 -2.03
C VAL A 155 3.69 0.05 -1.57
N GLY A 156 2.97 1.09 -1.92
CA GLY A 156 3.34 2.49 -1.68
C GLY A 156 3.26 2.89 -0.22
N SER A 157 3.78 4.08 0.09
CA SER A 157 3.82 4.61 1.46
C SER A 157 2.42 4.62 2.09
N CYS A 158 2.33 4.09 3.31
CA CYS A 158 1.10 4.04 4.09
C CYS A 158 -0.04 3.20 3.51
N ALA A 159 0.13 2.55 2.36
CA ALA A 159 -0.89 1.68 1.78
C ALA A 159 -1.21 0.50 2.71
N GLN A 160 -2.48 0.06 2.69
CA GLN A 160 -2.99 -0.96 3.59
C GLN A 160 -3.43 -2.18 2.78
N ILE A 161 -2.78 -3.31 3.01
CA ILE A 161 -3.11 -4.58 2.36
C ILE A 161 -3.70 -5.51 3.41
N GLY A 162 -4.88 -6.01 3.15
CA GLY A 162 -5.61 -6.95 4.02
C GLY A 162 -5.06 -8.37 3.97
N LYS A 163 -5.79 -9.31 4.56
CA LYS A 163 -5.43 -10.72 4.64
C LYS A 163 -5.67 -11.45 3.33
N ASN A 164 -4.82 -12.45 3.04
CA ASN A 164 -4.97 -13.33 1.88
C ASN A 164 -5.13 -12.56 0.55
N VAL A 165 -4.47 -11.41 0.42
CA VAL A 165 -4.46 -10.60 -0.80
C VAL A 165 -3.32 -11.06 -1.70
N HIS A 166 -3.59 -11.12 -3.01
CA HIS A 166 -2.55 -11.33 -4.00
C HIS A 166 -2.34 -10.07 -4.82
N ILE A 167 -1.20 -9.43 -4.67
CA ILE A 167 -0.74 -8.33 -5.53
C ILE A 167 0.16 -8.96 -6.59
N SER A 168 -0.35 -9.10 -7.81
CA SER A 168 0.33 -9.83 -8.88
C SER A 168 1.54 -9.08 -9.45
N GLY A 169 2.31 -9.78 -10.28
CA GLY A 169 3.58 -9.28 -10.81
C GLY A 169 3.47 -7.91 -11.47
N GLY A 170 4.32 -6.98 -11.03
CA GLY A 170 4.38 -5.61 -11.51
C GLY A 170 3.13 -4.77 -11.27
N ALA A 171 2.20 -5.21 -10.44
CA ALA A 171 1.09 -4.36 -10.02
C ALA A 171 1.56 -3.30 -9.02
N GLY A 172 0.99 -2.09 -9.09
CA GLY A 172 1.31 -0.98 -8.21
C GLY A 172 0.15 -0.65 -7.29
N ILE A 173 0.45 -0.57 -5.99
CA ILE A 173 -0.44 0.03 -5.00
C ILE A 173 0.17 1.36 -4.61
N GLY A 174 -0.50 2.44 -5.01
CA GLY A 174 0.01 3.80 -4.84
C GLY A 174 0.17 4.19 -3.38
N GLY A 175 1.20 4.98 -3.11
CA GLY A 175 1.43 5.58 -1.81
C GLY A 175 0.72 6.93 -1.69
N VAL A 176 0.06 7.18 -0.57
CA VAL A 176 -0.57 8.47 -0.26
C VAL A 176 -0.01 8.99 1.07
N LEU A 177 1.22 9.48 1.03
CA LEU A 177 1.85 10.12 2.18
C LEU A 177 1.45 11.60 2.24
N GLU A 178 1.49 12.28 1.11
CA GLU A 178 1.06 13.67 0.93
C GLU A 178 -0.03 13.77 -0.13
N PRO A 179 -1.05 14.61 0.09
CA PRO A 179 -1.27 15.45 1.28
C PRO A 179 -1.69 14.60 2.49
N VAL A 180 -1.35 15.08 3.70
CA VAL A 180 -1.56 14.32 4.96
C VAL A 180 -3.02 13.91 5.17
N GLN A 181 -3.96 14.79 4.79
CA GLN A 181 -5.40 14.56 4.95
C GLN A 181 -5.97 13.50 3.98
N ALA A 182 -5.28 13.18 2.88
CA ALA A 182 -5.75 12.16 1.96
C ALA A 182 -5.63 10.76 2.58
N GLY A 183 -6.65 9.93 2.41
CA GLY A 183 -6.63 8.54 2.86
C GLY A 183 -5.59 7.71 2.09
N PRO A 184 -4.99 6.69 2.70
CA PRO A 184 -4.13 5.76 1.99
C PRO A 184 -4.94 4.87 1.05
N VAL A 185 -4.27 4.27 0.07
CA VAL A 185 -4.88 3.19 -0.71
C VAL A 185 -5.10 1.98 0.19
N ILE A 186 -6.27 1.37 0.07
CA ILE A 186 -6.68 0.23 0.88
C ILE A 186 -7.11 -0.91 -0.04
N ILE A 187 -6.50 -2.06 0.13
CA ILE A 187 -6.92 -3.31 -0.48
C ILE A 187 -7.40 -4.21 0.65
N GLU A 188 -8.70 -4.44 0.74
CA GLU A 188 -9.29 -5.26 1.80
C GLU A 188 -9.00 -6.76 1.61
N ASP A 189 -9.47 -7.59 2.55
CA ASP A 189 -9.19 -9.02 2.61
C ASP A 189 -9.62 -9.78 1.34
N ASN A 190 -8.88 -10.84 1.01
CA ASN A 190 -9.19 -11.79 -0.06
C ASN A 190 -9.27 -11.18 -1.48
N CYS A 191 -8.73 -9.99 -1.69
CA CYS A 191 -8.65 -9.37 -3.00
C CYS A 191 -7.57 -10.01 -3.88
N PHE A 192 -7.78 -9.91 -5.19
CA PHE A 192 -6.79 -10.24 -6.20
C PHE A 192 -6.55 -9.03 -7.11
N ILE A 193 -5.34 -8.55 -7.17
CA ILE A 193 -4.93 -7.43 -8.03
C ILE A 193 -4.10 -8.01 -9.18
N GLY A 194 -4.66 -7.98 -10.38
CA GLY A 194 -4.06 -8.56 -11.58
C GLY A 194 -2.74 -7.88 -11.98
N ALA A 195 -1.92 -8.62 -12.71
CA ALA A 195 -0.59 -8.15 -13.12
C ALA A 195 -0.65 -6.81 -13.86
N ARG A 196 0.31 -5.93 -13.56
CA ARG A 196 0.41 -4.59 -14.15
C ARG A 196 -0.81 -3.70 -13.95
N SER A 197 -1.67 -4.01 -12.97
CA SER A 197 -2.73 -3.09 -12.53
C SER A 197 -2.15 -2.02 -11.61
N GLU A 198 -2.83 -0.86 -11.55
CA GLU A 198 -2.48 0.24 -10.63
C GLU A 198 -3.71 0.67 -9.84
N VAL A 199 -3.57 0.76 -8.52
CA VAL A 199 -4.59 1.32 -7.63
C VAL A 199 -3.95 2.45 -6.84
N ALA A 200 -4.44 3.67 -6.99
CA ALA A 200 -3.78 4.87 -6.47
C ALA A 200 -4.76 5.82 -5.77
N GLU A 201 -4.23 6.92 -5.22
CA GLU A 201 -4.98 8.09 -4.75
C GLU A 201 -6.08 7.79 -3.72
N GLY A 202 -5.80 6.88 -2.77
CA GLY A 202 -6.73 6.59 -1.66
C GLY A 202 -7.94 5.74 -2.03
N VAL A 203 -7.93 5.09 -3.18
CA VAL A 203 -8.98 4.15 -3.59
C VAL A 203 -9.06 2.98 -2.61
N VAL A 204 -10.31 2.57 -2.30
CA VAL A 204 -10.60 1.38 -1.50
C VAL A 204 -11.07 0.26 -2.43
N VAL A 205 -10.33 -0.84 -2.48
CA VAL A 205 -10.75 -2.10 -3.12
C VAL A 205 -11.29 -3.01 -2.04
N GLU A 206 -12.61 -3.21 -2.06
CA GLU A 206 -13.31 -3.91 -0.99
C GLU A 206 -13.15 -5.43 -1.06
N THR A 207 -13.43 -6.06 0.07
CA THR A 207 -13.23 -7.50 0.33
C THR A 207 -13.62 -8.39 -0.85
N GLY A 208 -12.73 -9.29 -1.23
CA GLY A 208 -12.96 -10.31 -2.25
C GLY A 208 -13.02 -9.82 -3.69
N ALA A 209 -12.78 -8.54 -3.94
CA ALA A 209 -12.76 -8.01 -5.30
C ALA A 209 -11.58 -8.58 -6.11
N VAL A 210 -11.81 -8.73 -7.41
CA VAL A 210 -10.84 -9.23 -8.38
C VAL A 210 -10.65 -8.17 -9.47
N LEU A 211 -9.45 -7.64 -9.59
CA LEU A 211 -9.05 -6.81 -10.72
C LEU A 211 -8.30 -7.69 -11.72
N SER A 212 -8.71 -7.69 -12.98
CA SER A 212 -7.95 -8.35 -14.04
C SER A 212 -6.63 -7.60 -14.29
N MET A 213 -5.76 -8.19 -15.10
CA MET A 213 -4.53 -7.51 -15.49
C MET A 213 -4.80 -6.19 -16.20
N GLY A 214 -3.95 -5.17 -15.94
CA GLY A 214 -4.02 -3.88 -16.65
C GLY A 214 -5.21 -3.00 -16.27
N VAL A 215 -5.79 -3.17 -15.08
CA VAL A 215 -6.81 -2.27 -14.54
C VAL A 215 -6.16 -1.10 -13.79
N PHE A 216 -6.49 0.14 -14.17
CA PHE A 216 -5.94 1.37 -13.58
C PHE A 216 -7.05 2.14 -12.86
N ILE A 217 -6.94 2.31 -11.54
CA ILE A 217 -7.96 3.00 -10.73
C ILE A 217 -7.31 4.07 -9.87
N GLY A 218 -7.59 5.32 -10.17
CA GLY A 218 -7.31 6.49 -9.32
C GLY A 218 -8.61 7.07 -8.75
N ALA A 219 -8.49 8.14 -7.94
CA ALA A 219 -9.61 8.75 -7.23
C ALA A 219 -10.79 9.17 -8.12
N SER A 220 -10.52 9.53 -9.38
CA SER A 220 -11.53 9.99 -10.34
C SER A 220 -11.94 8.94 -11.37
N THR A 221 -11.30 7.77 -11.37
CA THR A 221 -11.60 6.70 -12.33
C THR A 221 -13.01 6.17 -12.09
N LYS A 222 -13.80 6.13 -13.16
CA LYS A 222 -15.14 5.54 -13.11
C LYS A 222 -15.04 4.02 -13.10
N VAL A 223 -15.67 3.40 -12.11
CA VAL A 223 -15.87 1.94 -12.05
C VAL A 223 -17.34 1.68 -12.36
N VAL A 224 -17.62 1.13 -13.53
CA VAL A 224 -18.99 1.01 -14.07
C VAL A 224 -19.49 -0.41 -13.98
N ASP A 225 -20.61 -0.63 -13.33
CA ASP A 225 -21.28 -1.93 -13.35
C ASP A 225 -22.02 -2.10 -14.69
N ARG A 226 -21.58 -3.04 -15.52
CA ARG A 226 -22.13 -3.25 -16.88
C ARG A 226 -23.59 -3.70 -16.89
N ASN A 227 -24.05 -4.29 -15.77
CA ASN A 227 -25.43 -4.81 -15.70
C ASN A 227 -26.43 -3.75 -15.26
N THR A 228 -26.02 -2.83 -14.38
CA THR A 228 -26.89 -1.82 -13.77
C THR A 228 -26.64 -0.43 -14.31
N GLY A 229 -25.48 -0.17 -14.89
CA GLY A 229 -25.02 1.17 -15.25
C GLY A 229 -24.57 2.02 -14.05
N GLU A 230 -24.57 1.47 -12.84
CA GLU A 230 -24.12 2.19 -11.65
C GLU A 230 -22.63 2.52 -11.74
N ILE A 231 -22.27 3.72 -11.31
CA ILE A 231 -20.89 4.24 -11.35
C ILE A 231 -20.38 4.43 -9.93
N TYR A 232 -19.27 3.80 -9.63
CA TYR A 232 -18.53 3.98 -8.37
C TYR A 232 -17.31 4.85 -8.64
N ILE A 233 -16.97 5.71 -7.67
CA ILE A 233 -15.81 6.59 -7.69
C ILE A 233 -15.04 6.39 -6.39
N GLY A 234 -13.69 6.27 -6.49
CA GLY A 234 -12.82 6.10 -5.34
C GLY A 234 -12.91 4.73 -4.63
N ARG A 235 -13.72 3.81 -5.17
CA ARG A 235 -13.90 2.48 -4.59
C ARG A 235 -14.25 1.42 -5.64
N VAL A 236 -13.88 0.18 -5.33
CA VAL A 236 -14.35 -1.03 -6.02
C VAL A 236 -15.19 -1.83 -5.04
N PRO A 237 -16.49 -2.07 -5.32
CA PRO A 237 -17.36 -2.81 -4.41
C PRO A 237 -16.90 -4.25 -4.15
N SER A 238 -17.25 -4.77 -2.98
CA SER A 238 -16.92 -6.13 -2.56
C SER A 238 -17.33 -7.17 -3.60
N TYR A 239 -16.47 -8.18 -3.77
CA TYR A 239 -16.69 -9.33 -4.66
C TYR A 239 -16.94 -8.98 -6.14
N SER A 240 -16.60 -7.76 -6.56
CA SER A 240 -16.67 -7.35 -7.96
C SER A 240 -15.52 -7.94 -8.76
N VAL A 241 -15.82 -8.42 -9.97
CA VAL A 241 -14.82 -8.81 -10.97
C VAL A 241 -14.72 -7.68 -11.98
N VAL A 242 -13.54 -7.08 -12.08
CA VAL A 242 -13.32 -5.82 -12.79
C VAL A 242 -12.31 -6.02 -13.92
N VAL A 243 -12.61 -5.47 -15.08
CA VAL A 243 -11.75 -5.49 -16.26
C VAL A 243 -11.53 -4.07 -16.80
N PRO A 244 -10.49 -3.82 -17.63
CA PRO A 244 -10.35 -2.57 -18.34
C PRO A 244 -11.50 -2.35 -19.33
N GLY A 245 -11.92 -1.10 -19.48
CA GLY A 245 -12.95 -0.73 -20.43
C GLY A 245 -12.85 0.72 -20.88
N SER A 246 -13.82 1.17 -21.64
CA SER A 246 -13.93 2.57 -22.05
C SER A 246 -15.38 3.04 -22.08
N LEU A 247 -15.59 4.31 -21.82
CA LEU A 247 -16.87 5.00 -22.00
C LEU A 247 -16.81 5.87 -23.24
N PRO A 248 -17.90 5.94 -24.04
CA PRO A 248 -17.97 6.85 -25.18
C PRO A 248 -17.66 8.29 -24.75
N GLY A 249 -16.88 9.01 -25.53
CA GLY A 249 -16.63 10.42 -25.37
C GLY A 249 -17.89 11.25 -25.61
N LYS A 250 -17.91 12.47 -25.10
CA LYS A 250 -18.96 13.44 -25.43
C LYS A 250 -18.83 13.85 -26.90
N PRO A 251 -19.94 14.16 -27.60
CA PRO A 251 -19.86 14.75 -28.94
C PRO A 251 -18.97 16.00 -28.94
N LEU A 252 -18.18 16.17 -30.00
CA LEU A 252 -17.38 17.36 -30.25
C LEU A 252 -18.28 18.52 -30.72
N THR A 253 -17.73 19.71 -30.84
CA THR A 253 -18.47 20.92 -31.24
C THR A 253 -19.05 20.84 -32.66
N ASP A 254 -18.48 20.02 -33.51
CA ASP A 254 -18.95 19.73 -34.87
C ASP A 254 -19.95 18.57 -34.93
N GLY A 255 -20.35 18.00 -33.78
CA GLY A 255 -21.28 16.88 -33.68
C GLY A 255 -20.66 15.50 -33.88
N SER A 256 -19.37 15.40 -34.21
CA SER A 256 -18.67 14.12 -34.32
C SER A 256 -18.44 13.47 -32.96
N GLN A 257 -18.22 12.15 -32.95
CA GLN A 257 -17.95 11.39 -31.73
C GLN A 257 -16.58 11.78 -31.15
N GLY A 258 -16.57 12.26 -29.91
CA GLY A 258 -15.35 12.53 -29.16
C GLY A 258 -14.60 11.25 -28.76
N PRO A 259 -13.33 11.36 -28.34
CA PRO A 259 -12.52 10.21 -27.97
C PRO A 259 -13.12 9.48 -26.75
N SER A 260 -13.11 8.15 -26.80
CA SER A 260 -13.48 7.32 -25.64
C SER A 260 -12.48 7.49 -24.50
N LEU A 261 -12.96 7.52 -23.28
CA LEU A 261 -12.15 7.63 -22.08
C LEU A 261 -12.10 6.29 -21.35
N TYR A 262 -10.94 5.98 -20.79
CA TYR A 262 -10.75 4.81 -19.95
C TYR A 262 -11.75 4.78 -18.79
N CYS A 263 -12.25 3.59 -18.48
CA CYS A 263 -12.95 3.28 -17.24
C CYS A 263 -12.61 1.84 -16.81
N ALA A 264 -12.87 1.50 -15.56
CA ALA A 264 -12.91 0.13 -15.13
C ALA A 264 -14.36 -0.38 -15.21
N VAL A 265 -14.55 -1.66 -15.57
CA VAL A 265 -15.90 -2.24 -15.76
C VAL A 265 -16.07 -3.44 -14.85
N ILE A 266 -17.08 -3.41 -14.00
CA ILE A 266 -17.54 -4.59 -13.25
C ILE A 266 -18.32 -5.46 -14.22
N VAL A 267 -17.75 -6.63 -14.56
CA VAL A 267 -18.38 -7.57 -15.50
C VAL A 267 -19.31 -8.55 -14.80
N LYS A 268 -19.04 -8.84 -13.52
CA LYS A 268 -19.89 -9.65 -12.65
C LYS A 268 -19.61 -9.34 -11.18
N LYS A 269 -20.58 -9.67 -10.33
CA LYS A 269 -20.39 -9.75 -8.86
C LYS A 269 -20.60 -11.20 -8.46
N VAL A 270 -19.75 -11.69 -7.57
CA VAL A 270 -19.82 -13.04 -7.02
C VAL A 270 -20.09 -12.97 -5.52
N ASP A 271 -20.53 -14.05 -4.92
CA ASP A 271 -20.60 -14.16 -3.46
C ASP A 271 -19.31 -14.72 -2.87
N ALA A 272 -19.20 -14.68 -1.56
CA ALA A 272 -18.02 -15.18 -0.84
C ALA A 272 -17.79 -16.68 -1.08
N GLN A 273 -18.86 -17.47 -1.23
CA GLN A 273 -18.79 -18.90 -1.47
C GLN A 273 -18.26 -19.21 -2.87
N THR A 274 -18.77 -18.52 -3.88
CA THR A 274 -18.28 -18.62 -5.27
C THR A 274 -16.82 -18.17 -5.34
N ARG A 275 -16.47 -17.04 -4.69
CA ARG A 275 -15.10 -16.53 -4.67
C ARG A 275 -14.11 -17.52 -4.06
N SER A 276 -14.49 -18.25 -3.02
CA SER A 276 -13.63 -19.24 -2.36
C SER A 276 -13.44 -20.54 -3.15
N LYS A 277 -14.38 -20.89 -4.04
CA LYS A 277 -14.38 -22.14 -4.81
C LYS A 277 -13.90 -21.99 -6.25
N THR A 278 -13.98 -20.79 -6.81
CA THR A 278 -13.69 -20.52 -8.21
C THR A 278 -12.30 -19.93 -8.35
N SER A 279 -11.48 -20.47 -9.25
CA SER A 279 -10.17 -19.89 -9.51
C SER A 279 -10.30 -18.49 -10.12
N VAL A 280 -9.29 -17.62 -9.88
CA VAL A 280 -9.31 -16.27 -10.44
C VAL A 280 -9.42 -16.29 -11.98
N ASN A 281 -8.75 -17.25 -12.64
CA ASN A 281 -8.80 -17.39 -14.09
C ASN A 281 -10.22 -17.72 -14.59
N GLU A 282 -10.98 -18.53 -13.85
CA GLU A 282 -12.40 -18.83 -14.18
C GLU A 282 -13.29 -17.60 -13.95
N LEU A 283 -13.04 -16.83 -12.88
CA LEU A 283 -13.78 -15.60 -12.63
C LEU A 283 -13.57 -14.54 -13.72
N LEU A 284 -12.40 -14.53 -14.37
CA LEU A 284 -12.07 -13.60 -15.44
C LEU A 284 -12.53 -14.06 -16.83
N ARG A 285 -13.09 -15.27 -16.96
CA ARG A 285 -13.72 -15.74 -18.22
C ARG A 285 -15.19 -15.29 -18.25
N ASP A 286 -15.63 -14.86 -19.43
CA ASP A 286 -17.05 -14.57 -19.70
C ASP A 286 -17.90 -15.84 -19.83
#